data_8394c3f13c866d51c785a9145e0328e4
#
_entry.id   8394c3f13c866d51c785a9145e0328e4
#
_cell.length_a   1.000
_cell.length_b   1.000
_cell.length_c   1.000
_cell.angle_alpha   90.00
_cell.angle_beta   90.00
_cell.angle_gamma   90.00
#
_symmetry.space_group_name_H-M   'P 1'
#
loop_
_entity.id
_entity.type
_entity.pdbx_description
1 polymer ?
#
loop_
_entity_poly.entity_id
_entity_poly.type
_entity_poly.pdbx_seq_one_letter_code
_entity_poly.pdbx_strand_id
1 'polypeptide(L)'
;MTPTGKMEAALNELRQAISGLENAVEMRIEHQREQGEIEGEVRRIHADRSKLAQELDQAEFRANRLEEVNREVSRRLVTAMETIRAVLDR
;
A
#
# COMPACT_ATOMS: atom_id res chain seq x y z
N MET A 1 -29.49 -49.03 32.18
CA MET A 1 -28.35 -48.72 31.29
C MET A 1 -27.29 -49.78 31.42
N THR A 2 -26.94 -50.41 30.31
CA THR A 2 -25.88 -51.42 30.30
C THR A 2 -24.51 -50.71 30.29
N PRO A 3 -23.44 -51.37 30.81
CA PRO A 3 -22.10 -50.81 30.72
C PRO A 3 -21.67 -50.47 29.28
N THR A 4 -22.15 -51.30 28.32
CA THR A 4 -21.89 -51.07 26.89
C THR A 4 -22.51 -49.77 26.40
N GLY A 5 -23.74 -49.45 26.87
CA GLY A 5 -24.41 -48.21 26.51
C GLY A 5 -23.70 -46.95 27.04
N LYS A 6 -23.11 -47.04 28.24
CA LYS A 6 -22.30 -45.98 28.81
C LYS A 6 -21.01 -45.78 28.02
N MET A 7 -20.36 -46.83 27.59
CA MET A 7 -19.16 -46.79 26.76
C MET A 7 -19.46 -46.16 25.41
N GLU A 8 -20.56 -46.53 24.78
CA GLU A 8 -20.97 -45.95 23.50
C GLU A 8 -21.26 -44.46 23.63
N ALA A 9 -21.94 -44.05 24.71
CA ALA A 9 -22.19 -42.66 25.00
C ALA A 9 -20.90 -41.86 25.19
N ALA A 10 -19.96 -42.43 25.97
CA ALA A 10 -18.65 -41.81 26.20
C ALA A 10 -17.84 -41.70 24.90
N LEU A 11 -17.86 -42.71 24.05
CA LEU A 11 -17.20 -42.68 22.74
C LEU A 11 -17.81 -41.62 21.81
N ASN A 12 -19.13 -41.46 21.82
CA ASN A 12 -19.82 -40.45 21.04
C ASN A 12 -19.45 -39.05 21.51
N GLU A 13 -19.40 -38.81 22.82
CA GLU A 13 -18.95 -37.54 23.37
C GLU A 13 -17.51 -37.23 22.98
N LEU A 14 -16.63 -38.23 23.03
CA LEU A 14 -15.25 -38.08 22.60
C LEU A 14 -15.13 -37.77 21.13
N ARG A 15 -15.91 -38.44 20.28
CA ARG A 15 -15.96 -38.14 18.84
C ARG A 15 -16.43 -36.73 18.56
N GLN A 16 -17.45 -36.25 19.28
CA GLN A 16 -17.96 -34.91 19.15
C GLN A 16 -16.92 -33.88 19.59
N ALA A 17 -16.21 -34.15 20.68
CA ALA A 17 -15.13 -33.27 21.15
C ALA A 17 -13.99 -33.20 20.14
N ILE A 18 -13.60 -34.32 19.55
CA ILE A 18 -12.54 -34.37 18.52
C ILE A 18 -13.00 -33.62 17.27
N SER A 19 -14.24 -33.83 16.80
CA SER A 19 -14.78 -33.09 15.67
C SER A 19 -14.80 -31.58 15.92
N GLY A 20 -15.18 -31.17 17.13
CA GLY A 20 -15.14 -29.75 17.53
C GLY A 20 -13.74 -29.18 17.50
N LEU A 21 -12.75 -29.95 17.97
CA LEU A 21 -11.35 -29.58 17.92
C LEU A 21 -10.83 -29.46 16.48
N GLU A 22 -11.15 -30.41 15.64
CA GLU A 22 -10.76 -30.39 14.23
C GLU A 22 -11.30 -29.17 13.53
N ASN A 23 -12.58 -28.86 13.74
CA ASN A 23 -13.20 -27.65 13.18
C ASN A 23 -12.55 -26.38 13.68
N ALA A 24 -12.24 -26.30 14.99
CA ALA A 24 -11.58 -25.15 15.59
C ALA A 24 -10.18 -24.94 15.01
N VAL A 25 -9.43 -26.03 14.80
CA VAL A 25 -8.08 -26.00 14.21
C VAL A 25 -8.16 -25.52 12.76
N GLU A 26 -9.10 -26.06 11.98
CA GLU A 26 -9.30 -25.65 10.59
C GLU A 26 -9.64 -24.17 10.47
N MET A 27 -10.55 -23.70 11.32
CA MET A 27 -10.92 -22.28 11.36
C MET A 27 -9.74 -21.40 11.72
N ARG A 28 -8.90 -21.85 12.65
CA ARG A 28 -7.72 -21.09 13.07
C ARG A 28 -6.67 -21.03 11.97
N ILE A 29 -6.45 -22.13 11.26
CA ILE A 29 -5.53 -22.19 10.12
C ILE A 29 -6.01 -21.23 9.02
N GLU A 30 -7.30 -21.28 8.70
CA GLU A 30 -7.90 -20.40 7.69
C GLU A 30 -7.77 -18.93 8.10
N HIS A 31 -8.03 -18.63 9.36
CA HIS A 31 -7.89 -17.26 9.90
C HIS A 31 -6.45 -16.77 9.83
N GLN A 32 -5.48 -17.61 10.16
CA GLN A 32 -4.07 -17.27 10.06
C GLN A 32 -3.64 -17.02 8.61
N ARG A 33 -4.17 -17.81 7.68
CA ARG A 33 -3.91 -17.63 6.25
C ARG A 33 -4.46 -16.30 5.76
N GLU A 34 -5.69 -15.96 6.12
CA GLU A 34 -6.31 -14.68 5.79
C GLU A 34 -5.54 -13.50 6.36
N GLN A 35 -5.09 -13.59 7.61
CA GLN A 35 -4.26 -12.56 8.23
C GLN A 35 -2.92 -12.40 7.51
N GLY A 36 -2.30 -13.49 7.09
CA GLY A 36 -1.06 -13.45 6.31
C GLY A 36 -1.24 -12.75 4.98
N GLU A 37 -2.36 -12.99 4.31
CA GLU A 37 -2.71 -12.32 3.05
C GLU A 37 -2.92 -10.82 3.26
N ILE A 38 -3.64 -10.44 4.31
CA ILE A 38 -3.89 -9.04 4.68
C ILE A 38 -2.58 -8.33 5.00
N GLU A 39 -1.71 -8.94 5.80
CA GLU A 39 -0.40 -8.37 6.14
C GLU A 39 0.48 -8.18 4.91
N GLY A 40 0.44 -9.13 3.98
CA GLY A 40 1.15 -9.03 2.71
C GLY A 40 0.63 -7.88 1.87
N GLU A 41 -0.67 -7.68 1.83
CA GLU A 41 -1.30 -6.57 1.11
C GLU A 41 -0.99 -5.23 1.75
N VAL A 42 -1.03 -5.15 3.08
CA VAL A 42 -0.66 -3.93 3.82
C VAL A 42 0.80 -3.55 3.54
N ARG A 43 1.72 -4.52 3.52
CA ARG A 43 3.13 -4.25 3.17
C ARG A 43 3.28 -3.72 1.74
N ARG A 44 2.51 -4.27 0.81
CA ARG A 44 2.51 -3.81 -0.59
C ARG A 44 1.99 -2.38 -0.68
N ILE A 45 0.89 -2.07 0.01
CA ILE A 45 0.33 -0.72 0.05
C ILE A 45 1.33 0.27 0.64
N HIS A 46 2.03 -0.09 1.70
CA HIS A 46 3.08 0.76 2.28
C HIS A 46 4.24 0.99 1.33
N ALA A 47 4.67 -0.04 0.61
CA ALA A 47 5.73 0.08 -0.40
C ALA A 47 5.30 1.00 -1.55
N ASP A 48 4.08 0.83 -2.05
CA ASP A 48 3.52 1.69 -3.10
C ASP A 48 3.39 3.13 -2.62
N ARG A 49 2.97 3.33 -1.39
CA ARG A 49 2.83 4.65 -0.80
C ARG A 49 4.18 5.36 -0.69
N SER A 50 5.23 4.64 -0.26
CA SER A 50 6.59 5.19 -0.20
C SER A 50 7.10 5.56 -1.58
N LYS A 51 6.85 4.71 -2.57
CA LYS A 51 7.23 4.97 -3.96
C LYS A 51 6.51 6.21 -4.50
N LEU A 52 5.21 6.31 -4.27
CA LEU A 52 4.42 7.47 -4.71
C LEU A 52 4.90 8.76 -4.03
N ALA A 53 5.25 8.70 -2.75
CA ALA A 53 5.80 9.86 -2.04
C ALA A 53 7.12 10.33 -2.66
N GLN A 54 8.01 9.40 -3.03
CA GLN A 54 9.25 9.73 -3.72
C GLN A 54 9.00 10.32 -5.11
N GLU A 55 8.07 9.76 -5.86
CA GLU A 55 7.69 10.27 -7.18
C GLU A 55 7.10 11.67 -7.09
N LEU A 56 6.29 11.92 -6.06
CA LEU A 56 5.72 13.24 -5.81
C LEU A 56 6.81 14.25 -5.50
N ASP A 57 7.75 13.93 -4.62
CA ASP A 57 8.87 14.81 -4.28
C ASP A 57 9.71 15.16 -5.51
N GLN A 58 9.98 14.16 -6.36
CA GLN A 58 10.71 14.38 -7.60
C GLN A 58 9.93 15.27 -8.59
N ALA A 59 8.62 15.06 -8.67
CA ALA A 59 7.76 15.87 -9.53
C ALA A 59 7.69 17.32 -9.05
N GLU A 60 7.59 17.54 -7.75
CA GLU A 60 7.61 18.88 -7.16
C GLU A 60 8.94 19.57 -7.39
N PHE A 61 10.04 18.85 -7.22
CA PHE A 61 11.38 19.38 -7.50
C PHE A 61 11.51 19.82 -8.97
N ARG A 62 11.05 19.00 -9.89
CA ARG A 62 11.07 19.32 -11.33
C ARG A 62 10.18 20.52 -11.65
N ALA A 63 9.00 20.58 -11.05
CA ALA A 63 8.07 21.69 -11.24
C ALA A 63 8.69 23.02 -10.77
N ASN A 64 9.30 23.02 -9.58
CA ASN A 64 9.97 24.20 -9.04
C ASN A 64 11.14 24.62 -9.92
N ARG A 65 11.91 23.68 -10.41
CA ARG A 65 13.03 23.97 -11.32
C ARG A 65 12.54 24.55 -12.65
N LEU A 66 11.45 24.02 -13.19
CA LEU A 66 10.84 24.56 -14.41
C LEU A 66 10.34 25.99 -14.21
N GLU A 67 9.76 26.29 -13.07
CA GLU A 67 9.35 27.66 -12.73
C GLU A 67 10.54 28.62 -12.68
N GLU A 68 11.64 28.21 -12.05
CA GLU A 68 12.86 28.99 -11.99
C GLU A 68 13.45 29.26 -13.38
N VAL A 69 13.54 28.21 -14.19
CA VAL A 69 14.04 28.29 -15.57
C VAL A 69 13.13 29.20 -16.40
N ASN A 70 11.83 29.05 -16.24
CA ASN A 70 10.85 29.85 -16.96
C ASN A 70 10.97 31.33 -16.59
N ARG A 71 11.15 31.64 -15.33
CA ARG A 71 11.39 33.04 -14.87
C ARG A 71 12.68 33.60 -15.46
N GLU A 72 13.73 32.80 -15.47
CA GLU A 72 15.03 33.22 -16.03
C GLU A 72 14.95 33.43 -17.53
N VAL A 73 14.28 32.55 -18.27
CA VAL A 73 14.06 32.71 -19.72
C VAL A 73 13.23 33.94 -20.01
N SER A 74 12.16 34.16 -19.25
CA SER A 74 11.31 35.36 -19.39
C SER A 74 12.11 36.64 -19.18
N ARG A 75 12.97 36.68 -18.18
CA ARG A 75 13.84 37.84 -17.88
C ARG A 75 14.81 38.10 -19.01
N ARG A 76 15.45 37.06 -19.54
CA ARG A 76 16.36 37.16 -20.69
C ARG A 76 15.66 37.63 -21.96
N LEU A 77 14.45 37.14 -22.19
CA LEU A 77 13.66 37.61 -23.32
C LEU A 77 13.30 39.09 -23.22
N VAL A 78 12.88 39.56 -22.07
CA VAL A 78 12.57 40.95 -21.84
C VAL A 78 13.83 41.80 -22.06
N THR A 79 14.97 41.39 -21.52
CA THR A 79 16.25 42.09 -21.71
C THR A 79 16.67 42.15 -23.18
N ALA A 80 16.53 41.03 -23.89
CA ALA A 80 16.83 40.95 -25.32
C ALA A 80 15.93 41.87 -26.14
N MET A 81 14.63 41.92 -25.85
CA MET A 81 13.69 42.80 -26.48
C MET A 81 14.00 44.27 -26.24
N GLU A 82 14.38 44.63 -25.02
CA GLU A 82 14.79 45.99 -24.69
C GLU A 82 16.04 46.41 -25.46
N THR A 83 17.02 45.51 -25.57
CA THR A 83 18.25 45.73 -26.32
C THR A 83 17.96 45.93 -27.80
N ILE A 84 17.10 45.12 -28.41
CA ILE A 84 16.69 45.24 -29.80
C ILE A 84 15.96 46.57 -30.02
N ARG A 85 15.05 46.92 -29.13
CA ARG A 85 14.31 48.18 -29.21
C ARG A 85 15.25 49.39 -29.13
N ALA A 86 16.23 49.34 -28.22
CA ALA A 86 17.22 50.39 -28.10
C ALA A 86 18.08 50.56 -29.36
N VAL A 87 18.42 49.45 -30.04
CA VAL A 87 19.18 49.48 -31.28
C VAL A 87 18.34 50.06 -32.43
N LEU A 88 17.07 49.68 -32.49
CA LEU A 88 16.15 50.15 -33.55
C LEU A 88 15.79 51.64 -33.42
N ASP A 89 15.78 52.16 -32.20
CA ASP A 89 15.46 53.57 -31.92
C ASP A 89 16.64 54.54 -32.10
N ARG A 90 17.79 53.98 -32.48
CA ARG A 90 18.98 54.75 -32.80
C ARG A 90 18.89 55.49 -34.15
#